data_b81a4ec78e6bc758e8ac47ece7f00366
#
_entry.id   b81a4ec78e6bc758e8ac47ece7f00366
#
_cell.length_a   1.000
_cell.length_b   1.000
_cell.length_c   1.000
_cell.angle_alpha   90.00
_cell.angle_beta   90.00
_cell.angle_gamma   90.00
#
_symmetry.space_group_name_H-M   'P 1'
#
loop_
_entity.id
_entity.type
_entity.pdbx_description
1 polymer ?
#
loop_
_entity_poly.entity_id
_entity_poly.type
_entity_poly.pdbx_seq_one_letter_code
_entity_poly.pdbx_strand_id
1 'polypeptide(L)'
;HQLSGGQQQRVAIAMALLSNPRLLLLDEPTTALDVTVEAGIVELIKEIAGEFGTSMIYISHNLGLILETCDRLTVMYSGEAVEVGDIHDVFEEMRHPYTRGLFGSIPLPGADKNAHPLVAIPGQLPLPHERPTGCNFGPRCSFFREGVCDTGRLSMHVVPGDEGHRVRCERFEEIDWERDLPKGEAKPPVEAGEVVLSVEDMTKHYVIDDGGLLV
;
A
#
# COMPACT_ATOMS: atom_id res chain seq x y z
N HIS A 1 -10.98 -8.99 26.73
CA HIS A 1 -9.57 -9.48 26.75
C HIS A 1 -9.44 -11.00 26.57
N GLN A 2 -10.55 -11.71 26.34
CA GLN A 2 -10.56 -13.16 26.05
C GLN A 2 -10.71 -13.48 24.56
N LEU A 3 -10.88 -12.45 23.70
CA LEU A 3 -11.02 -12.62 22.26
C LEU A 3 -9.67 -12.48 21.56
N SER A 4 -9.44 -13.31 20.54
CA SER A 4 -8.31 -13.13 19.62
C SER A 4 -8.45 -11.83 18.82
N GLY A 5 -7.36 -11.32 18.24
CA GLY A 5 -7.39 -10.12 17.40
C GLY A 5 -8.41 -10.20 16.27
N GLY A 6 -8.46 -11.33 15.55
CA GLY A 6 -9.44 -11.55 14.49
C GLY A 6 -10.90 -11.63 14.99
N GLN A 7 -11.13 -12.14 16.20
CA GLN A 7 -12.47 -12.11 16.81
C GLN A 7 -12.88 -10.69 17.19
N GLN A 8 -11.96 -9.90 17.76
CA GLN A 8 -12.21 -8.50 18.07
C GLN A 8 -12.53 -7.70 16.81
N GLN A 9 -11.79 -7.94 15.72
CA GLN A 9 -12.04 -7.26 14.44
C GLN A 9 -13.40 -7.61 13.85
N ARG A 10 -13.81 -8.87 13.88
CA ARG A 10 -15.16 -9.28 13.45
C ARG A 10 -16.28 -8.63 14.28
N VAL A 11 -16.07 -8.50 15.59
CA VAL A 11 -17.02 -7.78 16.46
C VAL A 11 -17.08 -6.30 16.09
N ALA A 12 -15.93 -5.65 15.83
CA ALA A 12 -15.90 -4.24 15.41
C ALA A 12 -16.63 -4.03 14.07
N ILE A 13 -16.41 -4.90 13.09
CA ILE A 13 -17.13 -4.88 11.81
C ILE A 13 -18.65 -5.06 12.03
N ALA A 14 -19.04 -6.05 12.83
CA ALA A 14 -20.46 -6.29 13.14
C ALA A 14 -21.11 -5.08 13.81
N MET A 15 -20.42 -4.43 14.75
CA MET A 15 -20.90 -3.20 15.41
C MET A 15 -21.10 -2.05 14.41
N ALA A 16 -20.16 -1.87 13.47
CA ALA A 16 -20.26 -0.84 12.44
C ALA A 16 -21.45 -1.07 11.48
N LEU A 17 -21.80 -2.31 11.24
CA LEU A 17 -22.90 -2.71 10.34
C LEU A 17 -24.28 -2.65 10.98
N LEU A 18 -24.40 -2.64 12.31
CA LEU A 18 -25.68 -2.62 13.02
C LEU A 18 -26.59 -1.47 12.59
N SER A 19 -26.02 -0.34 12.17
CA SER A 19 -26.79 0.82 11.69
C SER A 19 -27.18 0.75 10.21
N ASN A 20 -26.86 -0.35 9.52
CA ASN A 20 -27.06 -0.53 8.09
C ASN A 20 -26.52 0.67 7.28
N PRO A 21 -25.21 0.98 7.37
CA PRO A 21 -24.63 2.16 6.79
C PRO A 21 -24.54 2.04 5.26
N ARG A 22 -24.70 3.16 4.55
CA ARG A 22 -24.46 3.23 3.10
C ARG A 22 -22.99 3.31 2.74
N LEU A 23 -22.15 3.71 3.69
CA LEU A 23 -20.70 3.84 3.54
C LEU A 23 -20.00 3.29 4.78
N LEU A 24 -19.04 2.41 4.58
CA LEU A 24 -18.16 1.88 5.62
C LEU A 24 -16.73 2.37 5.40
N LEU A 25 -16.12 2.92 6.45
CA LEU A 25 -14.72 3.31 6.45
C LEU A 25 -13.89 2.25 7.18
N LEU A 26 -12.92 1.69 6.47
CA LEU A 26 -12.04 0.63 6.95
C LEU A 26 -10.60 1.20 7.02
N ASP A 27 -10.18 1.57 8.21
CA ASP A 27 -8.83 2.11 8.45
C ASP A 27 -7.95 1.01 9.01
N GLU A 28 -7.03 0.51 8.17
CA GLU A 28 -6.10 -0.57 8.49
C GLU A 28 -6.79 -1.79 9.16
N PRO A 29 -7.87 -2.34 8.59
CA PRO A 29 -8.71 -3.33 9.28
C PRO A 29 -8.03 -4.67 9.51
N THR A 30 -6.86 -4.91 8.93
CA THR A 30 -6.10 -6.16 9.06
C THR A 30 -4.77 -5.99 9.80
N THR A 31 -4.47 -4.79 10.27
CA THR A 31 -3.22 -4.52 11.00
C THR A 31 -3.11 -5.39 12.26
N ALA A 32 -1.93 -5.96 12.48
CA ALA A 32 -1.60 -6.87 13.57
C ALA A 32 -2.32 -8.24 13.55
N LEU A 33 -2.92 -8.62 12.42
CA LEU A 33 -3.43 -9.96 12.21
C LEU A 33 -2.39 -10.84 11.48
N ASP A 34 -2.44 -12.14 11.73
CA ASP A 34 -1.70 -13.08 10.92
C ASP A 34 -2.35 -13.24 9.53
N VAL A 35 -1.55 -13.68 8.54
CA VAL A 35 -1.96 -13.75 7.13
C VAL A 35 -3.24 -14.56 6.90
N THR A 36 -3.43 -15.63 7.68
CA THR A 36 -4.61 -16.49 7.54
C THR A 36 -5.87 -15.80 8.06
N VAL A 37 -5.76 -15.13 9.20
CA VAL A 37 -6.88 -14.34 9.78
C VAL A 37 -7.16 -13.11 8.92
N GLU A 38 -6.13 -12.45 8.39
CA GLU A 38 -6.27 -11.35 7.43
C GLU A 38 -7.12 -11.76 6.23
N ALA A 39 -6.76 -12.86 5.55
CA ALA A 39 -7.52 -13.36 4.40
C ALA A 39 -9.01 -13.59 4.75
N GLY A 40 -9.30 -14.19 5.91
CA GLY A 40 -10.68 -14.41 6.35
C GLY A 40 -11.45 -13.12 6.71
N ILE A 41 -10.78 -12.05 7.14
CA ILE A 41 -11.42 -10.74 7.35
C ILE A 41 -11.71 -10.06 6.02
N VAL A 42 -10.80 -10.17 5.05
CA VAL A 42 -10.98 -9.60 3.71
C VAL A 42 -12.16 -10.25 2.98
N GLU A 43 -12.24 -11.58 3.03
CA GLU A 43 -13.36 -12.32 2.45
C GLU A 43 -14.69 -11.90 3.08
N LEU A 44 -14.75 -11.79 4.41
CA LEU A 44 -15.92 -11.28 5.13
C LEU A 44 -16.31 -9.87 4.67
N ILE A 45 -15.33 -8.98 4.47
CA ILE A 45 -15.58 -7.61 4.00
C ILE A 45 -16.18 -7.63 2.58
N LYS A 46 -15.64 -8.47 1.68
CA LYS A 46 -16.19 -8.63 0.31
C LYS A 46 -17.63 -9.16 0.31
N GLU A 47 -17.90 -10.18 1.11
CA GLU A 47 -19.26 -10.73 1.26
C GLU A 47 -20.24 -9.66 1.73
N ILE A 48 -19.86 -8.89 2.74
CA ILE A 48 -20.69 -7.80 3.28
C ILE A 48 -20.95 -6.72 2.22
N ALA A 49 -19.92 -6.33 1.46
CA ALA A 49 -20.07 -5.35 0.39
C ALA A 49 -21.11 -5.80 -0.64
N GLY A 50 -21.05 -7.07 -1.04
CA GLY A 50 -21.97 -7.65 -2.01
C GLY A 50 -23.39 -7.83 -1.47
N GLU A 51 -23.53 -8.32 -0.23
CA GLU A 51 -24.84 -8.65 0.35
C GLU A 51 -25.65 -7.40 0.73
N PHE A 52 -25.00 -6.40 1.32
CA PHE A 52 -25.67 -5.20 1.83
C PHE A 52 -25.65 -4.01 0.87
N GLY A 53 -24.91 -4.10 -0.25
CA GLY A 53 -24.75 -3.00 -1.19
C GLY A 53 -24.09 -1.76 -0.54
N THR A 54 -23.27 -1.98 0.49
CA THR A 54 -22.58 -0.94 1.24
C THR A 54 -21.33 -0.52 0.47
N SER A 55 -21.20 0.77 0.18
CA SER A 55 -19.93 1.32 -0.36
C SER A 55 -18.86 1.30 0.70
N MET A 56 -17.61 1.05 0.29
CA MET A 56 -16.48 0.98 1.23
C MET A 56 -15.34 1.89 0.81
N ILE A 57 -14.70 2.54 1.80
CA ILE A 57 -13.39 3.16 1.65
C ILE A 57 -12.42 2.35 2.48
N TYR A 58 -11.46 1.75 1.81
CA TYR A 58 -10.45 0.90 2.40
C TYR A 58 -9.12 1.65 2.46
N ILE A 59 -8.55 1.84 3.64
CA ILE A 59 -7.25 2.46 3.86
C ILE A 59 -6.29 1.36 4.30
N SER A 60 -5.23 1.13 3.54
CA SER A 60 -4.21 0.13 3.86
C SER A 60 -2.87 0.47 3.22
N HIS A 61 -1.81 -0.04 3.81
CA HIS A 61 -0.48 -0.07 3.23
C HIS A 61 -0.17 -1.40 2.51
N ASN A 62 -1.07 -2.38 2.59
CA ASN A 62 -0.95 -3.66 1.88
C ASN A 62 -1.56 -3.55 0.48
N LEU A 63 -0.69 -3.27 -0.51
CA LEU A 63 -1.13 -3.08 -1.89
C LEU A 63 -1.70 -4.35 -2.53
N GLY A 64 -1.19 -5.53 -2.16
CA GLY A 64 -1.74 -6.79 -2.66
C GLY A 64 -3.21 -6.95 -2.29
N LEU A 65 -3.53 -6.60 -1.05
CA LEU A 65 -4.90 -6.62 -0.56
C LEU A 65 -5.80 -5.61 -1.29
N ILE A 66 -5.32 -4.38 -1.48
CA ILE A 66 -6.06 -3.33 -2.22
C ILE A 66 -6.36 -3.79 -3.65
N LEU A 67 -5.38 -4.39 -4.34
CA LEU A 67 -5.55 -4.93 -5.70
C LEU A 67 -6.62 -6.01 -5.79
N GLU A 68 -6.80 -6.80 -4.73
CA GLU A 68 -7.79 -7.88 -4.71
C GLU A 68 -9.20 -7.41 -4.31
N THR A 69 -9.31 -6.28 -3.61
CA THR A 69 -10.56 -5.90 -2.94
C THR A 69 -11.23 -4.66 -3.45
N CYS A 70 -10.50 -3.77 -4.12
CA CYS A 70 -10.99 -2.45 -4.49
C CYS A 70 -11.18 -2.30 -6.00
N ASP A 71 -12.20 -1.55 -6.42
CA ASP A 71 -12.41 -1.19 -7.83
C ASP A 71 -11.61 0.05 -8.21
N ARG A 72 -11.40 0.96 -7.25
CA ARG A 72 -10.72 2.24 -7.47
C ARG A 72 -9.62 2.47 -6.46
N LEU A 73 -8.56 3.13 -6.89
CA LEU A 73 -7.40 3.46 -6.07
C LEU A 73 -7.22 4.97 -5.96
N THR A 74 -6.88 5.42 -4.77
CA THR A 74 -6.35 6.77 -4.52
C THR A 74 -5.01 6.62 -3.81
N VAL A 75 -3.92 6.96 -4.49
CA VAL A 75 -2.59 7.00 -3.89
C VAL A 75 -2.40 8.34 -3.20
N MET A 76 -2.03 8.29 -1.92
CA MET A 76 -1.82 9.50 -1.11
C MET A 76 -0.36 9.65 -0.72
N TYR A 77 0.16 10.87 -0.78
CA TYR A 77 1.49 11.22 -0.29
C TYR A 77 1.45 12.50 0.52
N SER A 78 1.96 12.47 1.74
CA SER A 78 2.02 13.65 2.62
C SER A 78 0.69 14.40 2.72
N GLY A 79 -0.45 13.67 2.83
CA GLY A 79 -1.78 14.26 3.00
C GLY A 79 -2.47 14.75 1.72
N GLU A 80 -1.88 14.51 0.55
CA GLU A 80 -2.50 14.85 -0.73
C GLU A 80 -2.66 13.61 -1.62
N ALA A 81 -3.79 13.55 -2.36
CA ALA A 81 -3.94 12.57 -3.42
C ALA A 81 -2.98 12.92 -4.56
N VAL A 82 -2.14 11.97 -4.94
CA VAL A 82 -1.16 12.15 -6.03
C VAL A 82 -1.56 11.42 -7.31
N GLU A 83 -2.32 10.33 -7.18
CA GLU A 83 -2.86 9.59 -8.32
C GLU A 83 -4.19 8.94 -7.95
N VAL A 84 -5.17 8.94 -8.86
CA VAL A 84 -6.52 8.43 -8.63
C VAL A 84 -7.03 7.80 -9.92
N GLY A 85 -7.60 6.61 -9.86
CA GLY A 85 -8.20 5.97 -11.03
C GLY A 85 -8.86 4.64 -10.71
N ASP A 86 -9.28 3.93 -11.76
CA ASP A 86 -9.55 2.51 -11.69
C ASP A 86 -8.28 1.77 -11.24
N ILE A 87 -8.45 0.73 -10.46
CA ILE A 87 -7.28 0.09 -9.85
C ILE A 87 -6.38 -0.56 -10.90
N HIS A 88 -6.96 -1.15 -11.93
CA HIS A 88 -6.21 -1.80 -13.01
C HIS A 88 -5.49 -0.77 -13.87
N ASP A 89 -6.16 0.33 -14.23
CA ASP A 89 -5.58 1.40 -15.05
C ASP A 89 -4.41 2.07 -14.33
N VAL A 90 -4.56 2.41 -13.04
CA VAL A 90 -3.46 2.97 -12.24
C VAL A 90 -2.32 1.97 -12.09
N PHE A 91 -2.60 0.67 -11.94
CA PHE A 91 -1.56 -0.34 -11.81
C PHE A 91 -0.79 -0.58 -13.12
N GLU A 92 -1.48 -0.59 -14.25
CA GLU A 92 -0.87 -0.79 -15.57
C GLU A 92 -0.11 0.45 -16.06
N GLU A 93 -0.69 1.65 -15.81
CA GLU A 93 -0.15 2.93 -16.28
C GLU A 93 0.13 3.94 -15.16
N MET A 94 0.89 3.55 -14.13
CA MET A 94 1.31 4.47 -13.07
C MET A 94 1.94 5.74 -13.65
N ARG A 95 1.33 6.91 -13.41
CA ARG A 95 1.74 8.20 -13.97
C ARG A 95 2.39 9.14 -12.96
N HIS A 96 2.35 8.81 -11.68
CA HIS A 96 3.07 9.60 -10.65
C HIS A 96 4.36 8.89 -10.24
N PRO A 97 5.51 9.60 -10.13
CA PRO A 97 6.78 9.00 -9.71
C PRO A 97 6.73 8.31 -8.35
N TYR A 98 5.93 8.83 -7.42
CA TYR A 98 5.73 8.20 -6.12
C TYR A 98 4.97 6.87 -6.24
N THR A 99 3.89 6.82 -7.04
CA THR A 99 3.12 5.59 -7.26
C THR A 99 4.02 4.50 -7.81
N ARG A 100 4.82 4.81 -8.83
CA ARG A 100 5.81 3.85 -9.37
C ARG A 100 6.83 3.40 -8.35
N GLY A 101 7.38 4.33 -7.58
CA GLY A 101 8.32 4.00 -6.51
C GLY A 101 7.69 3.13 -5.43
N LEU A 102 6.44 3.39 -5.07
CA LEU A 102 5.69 2.64 -4.08
C LEU A 102 5.49 1.19 -4.54
N PHE A 103 4.96 0.98 -5.74
CA PHE A 103 4.77 -0.35 -6.30
C PHE A 103 6.10 -1.07 -6.61
N GLY A 104 7.13 -0.33 -7.06
CA GLY A 104 8.48 -0.87 -7.29
C GLY A 104 9.25 -1.28 -6.02
N SER A 105 8.78 -0.85 -4.85
CA SER A 105 9.39 -1.20 -3.55
C SER A 105 8.77 -2.45 -2.89
N ILE A 106 7.76 -3.06 -3.51
CA ILE A 106 7.02 -4.20 -2.95
C ILE A 106 7.37 -5.48 -3.72
N PRO A 107 7.65 -6.58 -2.98
CA PRO A 107 7.83 -7.88 -3.62
C PRO A 107 6.48 -8.37 -4.18
N LEU A 108 6.37 -8.41 -5.50
CA LEU A 108 5.23 -9.04 -6.15
C LEU A 108 5.31 -10.57 -6.02
N PRO A 109 4.17 -11.27 -5.80
CA PRO A 109 4.15 -12.72 -5.77
C PRO A 109 4.75 -13.32 -7.05
N GLY A 110 5.72 -14.24 -6.89
CA GLY A 110 6.38 -14.88 -8.02
C GLY A 110 7.50 -14.07 -8.70
N ALA A 111 7.78 -12.84 -8.26
CA ALA A 111 8.91 -12.07 -8.79
C ALA A 111 10.25 -12.62 -8.29
N ASP A 112 11.17 -12.88 -9.22
CA ASP A 112 12.56 -13.21 -8.86
C ASP A 112 13.28 -11.94 -8.39
N LYS A 113 13.75 -11.95 -7.14
CA LYS A 113 14.50 -10.86 -6.52
C LYS A 113 15.76 -10.45 -7.30
N ASN A 114 16.29 -11.34 -8.13
CA ASN A 114 17.47 -11.06 -8.95
C ASN A 114 17.10 -10.45 -10.31
N ALA A 115 15.92 -10.78 -10.84
CA ALA A 115 15.40 -10.21 -12.08
C ALA A 115 14.76 -8.82 -11.86
N HIS A 116 14.11 -8.64 -10.71
CA HIS A 116 13.44 -7.40 -10.35
C HIS A 116 13.86 -6.94 -8.95
N PRO A 117 15.06 -6.33 -8.80
CA PRO A 117 15.51 -5.82 -7.51
C PRO A 117 14.57 -4.72 -7.03
N LEU A 118 14.18 -4.81 -5.74
CA LEU A 118 13.35 -3.80 -5.10
C LEU A 118 14.09 -2.46 -5.05
N VAL A 119 13.42 -1.40 -5.49
CA VAL A 119 13.97 -0.04 -5.47
C VAL A 119 13.32 0.75 -4.34
N ALA A 120 14.08 1.05 -3.32
CA ALA A 120 13.59 1.89 -2.22
C ALA A 120 13.43 3.35 -2.69
N ILE A 121 12.35 4.00 -2.27
CA ILE A 121 12.16 5.44 -2.50
C ILE A 121 13.16 6.21 -1.60
N PRO A 122 14.07 7.00 -2.17
CA PRO A 122 15.11 7.69 -1.39
C PRO A 122 14.53 8.78 -0.48
N GLY A 123 15.29 9.15 0.56
CA GLY A 123 14.96 10.25 1.46
C GLY A 123 13.82 9.95 2.45
N GLN A 124 13.44 10.95 3.21
CA GLN A 124 12.41 10.85 4.25
C GLN A 124 11.14 11.62 3.87
N LEU A 125 10.01 11.22 4.47
CA LEU A 125 8.76 11.94 4.32
C LEU A 125 8.88 13.33 4.98
N PRO A 126 8.53 14.43 4.28
CA PRO A 126 8.56 15.76 4.88
C PRO A 126 7.56 15.87 6.02
N LEU A 127 7.97 16.49 7.12
CA LEU A 127 7.05 16.83 8.20
C LEU A 127 5.98 17.83 7.71
N PRO A 128 4.80 17.91 8.33
CA PRO A 128 3.72 18.78 7.87
C PRO A 128 4.12 20.26 7.68
N HIS A 129 5.05 20.75 8.51
CA HIS A 129 5.57 22.13 8.45
C HIS A 129 6.75 22.30 7.51
N GLU A 130 7.31 21.20 6.98
CA GLU A 130 8.44 21.19 6.04
C GLU A 130 7.99 20.91 4.60
N ARG A 131 6.68 20.83 4.36
CA ARG A 131 6.16 20.59 3.03
C ARG A 131 6.58 21.69 2.08
N PRO A 132 7.09 21.34 0.88
CA PRO A 132 7.43 22.33 -0.13
C PRO A 132 6.18 23.07 -0.62
N THR A 133 6.37 24.23 -1.24
CA THR A 133 5.28 25.02 -1.83
C THR A 133 4.68 24.38 -3.09
N GLY A 134 5.42 23.47 -3.75
CA GLY A 134 5.01 22.77 -4.96
C GLY A 134 4.62 21.32 -4.69
N CYS A 135 5.21 20.42 -5.47
CA CYS A 135 5.01 18.98 -5.31
C CYS A 135 5.55 18.47 -3.97
N ASN A 136 4.68 17.92 -3.12
CA ASN A 136 5.10 17.36 -1.83
C ASN A 136 6.13 16.25 -1.97
N PHE A 137 6.12 15.51 -3.09
CA PHE A 137 7.11 14.48 -3.40
C PHE A 137 8.40 15.05 -4.02
N GLY A 138 8.41 16.32 -4.42
CA GLY A 138 9.54 16.99 -5.11
C GLY A 138 10.92 16.70 -4.51
N PRO A 139 11.13 16.85 -3.21
CA PRO A 139 12.45 16.60 -2.56
C PRO A 139 12.96 15.15 -2.69
N ARG A 140 12.10 14.20 -3.02
CA ARG A 140 12.43 12.77 -3.18
C ARG A 140 12.29 12.28 -4.62
N CYS A 141 11.86 13.17 -5.52
CA CYS A 141 11.54 12.84 -6.90
C CYS A 141 12.79 12.93 -7.78
N SER A 142 13.22 11.83 -8.38
CA SER A 142 14.32 11.81 -9.35
C SER A 142 14.01 12.60 -10.63
N PHE A 143 12.73 12.91 -10.87
CA PHE A 143 12.27 13.66 -12.03
C PHE A 143 11.96 15.14 -11.70
N PHE A 144 12.33 15.62 -10.51
CA PHE A 144 12.09 17.00 -10.11
C PHE A 144 12.70 17.99 -11.09
N ARG A 145 11.95 19.04 -11.45
CA ARG A 145 12.40 20.15 -12.28
C ARG A 145 12.04 21.45 -11.59
N GLU A 146 13.05 22.23 -11.28
CA GLU A 146 12.88 23.59 -10.78
C GLU A 146 12.12 24.47 -11.78
N GLY A 147 11.28 25.37 -11.28
CA GLY A 147 10.42 26.21 -12.11
C GLY A 147 9.20 25.51 -12.72
N VAL A 148 9.03 24.22 -12.47
CA VAL A 148 7.85 23.43 -12.90
C VAL A 148 7.20 22.75 -11.70
N CYS A 149 7.97 21.99 -10.93
CA CYS A 149 7.44 21.21 -9.82
C CYS A 149 7.29 21.99 -8.51
N ASP A 150 7.80 23.22 -8.43
CA ASP A 150 7.84 24.10 -7.26
C ASP A 150 7.04 25.42 -7.44
N THR A 151 6.24 25.54 -8.49
CA THR A 151 5.51 26.75 -8.85
C THR A 151 4.22 27.00 -8.05
N GLY A 152 4.03 26.34 -6.93
CA GLY A 152 2.84 26.44 -6.09
C GLY A 152 2.07 25.12 -6.04
N ARG A 153 0.83 25.16 -5.57
CA ARG A 153 0.01 23.94 -5.44
C ARG A 153 -0.32 23.38 -6.82
N LEU A 154 0.15 22.15 -7.07
CA LEU A 154 -0.09 21.46 -8.34
C LEU A 154 -1.54 20.99 -8.47
N SER A 155 -2.07 21.01 -9.68
CA SER A 155 -3.39 20.53 -10.01
C SER A 155 -3.41 19.02 -10.27
N MET A 156 -4.60 18.43 -10.24
CA MET A 156 -4.81 17.07 -10.75
C MET A 156 -5.10 17.17 -12.25
N HIS A 157 -4.30 16.50 -13.06
CA HIS A 157 -4.48 16.39 -14.50
C HIS A 157 -5.18 15.10 -14.86
N VAL A 158 -6.01 15.12 -15.89
CA VAL A 158 -6.62 13.90 -16.46
C VAL A 158 -5.58 13.24 -17.36
N VAL A 159 -5.41 11.93 -17.23
CA VAL A 159 -4.54 11.15 -18.11
C VAL A 159 -5.20 11.05 -19.49
N PRO A 160 -4.49 11.37 -20.58
CA PRO A 160 -5.05 11.29 -21.93
C PRO A 160 -5.58 9.90 -22.25
N GLY A 161 -6.83 9.83 -22.68
CA GLY A 161 -7.51 8.58 -23.04
C GLY A 161 -8.25 7.90 -21.88
N ASP A 162 -8.12 8.38 -20.65
CA ASP A 162 -8.86 7.89 -19.49
C ASP A 162 -9.33 9.04 -18.58
N GLU A 163 -10.59 9.41 -18.69
CA GLU A 163 -11.19 10.47 -17.88
C GLU A 163 -11.26 10.12 -16.38
N GLY A 164 -11.22 8.85 -16.03
CA GLY A 164 -11.24 8.33 -14.65
C GLY A 164 -9.89 8.41 -13.97
N HIS A 165 -8.81 8.38 -14.75
CA HIS A 165 -7.44 8.38 -14.26
C HIS A 165 -6.89 9.82 -14.16
N ARG A 166 -6.48 10.21 -12.96
CA ARG A 166 -5.96 11.55 -12.67
C ARG A 166 -4.66 11.49 -11.90
N VAL A 167 -3.76 12.42 -12.23
CA VAL A 167 -2.42 12.47 -11.65
C VAL A 167 -2.03 13.89 -11.25
N ARG A 168 -1.36 14.06 -10.11
CA ARG A 168 -0.84 15.34 -9.61
C ARG A 168 0.66 15.46 -9.94
N CYS A 169 0.98 15.52 -11.21
CA CYS A 169 2.34 15.66 -11.70
C CYS A 169 2.35 16.50 -12.98
N GLU A 170 3.00 17.67 -12.98
CA GLU A 170 3.09 18.54 -14.16
C GLU A 170 3.92 17.92 -15.30
N ARG A 171 4.67 16.86 -15.01
CA ARG A 171 5.61 16.25 -15.95
C ARG A 171 5.23 14.85 -16.38
N PHE A 172 4.07 14.34 -15.99
CA PHE A 172 3.70 12.95 -16.21
C PHE A 172 3.72 12.50 -17.67
N GLU A 173 3.49 13.40 -18.63
CA GLU A 173 3.57 13.16 -20.07
C GLU A 173 5.00 13.23 -20.62
N GLU A 174 5.91 13.94 -19.93
CA GLU A 174 7.28 14.14 -20.40
C GLU A 174 8.25 13.04 -19.96
N ILE A 175 7.87 12.30 -18.91
CA ILE A 175 8.73 11.27 -18.31
C ILE A 175 8.72 10.03 -19.20
N ASP A 176 9.89 9.65 -19.69
CA ASP A 176 10.09 8.36 -20.34
C ASP A 176 10.21 7.26 -19.29
N TRP A 177 9.06 6.63 -19.00
CA TRP A 177 8.94 5.66 -17.93
C TRP A 177 9.73 4.37 -18.14
N GLU A 178 10.10 4.04 -19.37
CA GLU A 178 10.90 2.85 -19.68
C GLU A 178 12.39 3.13 -19.51
N ARG A 179 12.83 4.30 -19.92
CA ARG A 179 14.23 4.69 -19.91
C ARG A 179 14.69 5.24 -18.56
N ASP A 180 13.85 6.07 -17.95
CA ASP A 180 14.25 6.95 -16.83
C ASP A 180 13.98 6.33 -15.45
N LEU A 181 13.50 5.07 -15.39
CA LEU A 181 13.30 4.38 -14.11
C LEU A 181 14.65 4.10 -13.42
N PRO A 182 14.75 4.36 -12.10
CA PRO A 182 15.87 3.88 -11.33
C PRO A 182 15.91 2.35 -11.43
N LYS A 183 16.94 1.83 -12.09
CA LYS A 183 17.18 0.39 -12.12
C LYS A 183 17.87 0.01 -10.83
N GLY A 184 17.26 -0.87 -10.04
CA GLY A 184 17.93 -1.47 -8.91
C GLY A 184 19.18 -2.22 -9.39
N GLU A 185 20.30 -2.01 -8.75
CA GLU A 185 21.49 -2.80 -9.02
C GLU A 185 21.25 -4.23 -8.51
N ALA A 186 21.20 -5.20 -9.41
CA ALA A 186 21.22 -6.59 -9.04
C ALA A 186 22.53 -6.87 -8.30
N LYS A 187 22.46 -7.20 -7.03
CA LYS A 187 23.64 -7.64 -6.30
C LYS A 187 24.11 -8.97 -6.88
N PRO A 188 25.42 -9.13 -7.11
CA PRO A 188 25.94 -10.44 -7.53
C PRO A 188 25.51 -11.51 -6.53
N PRO A 189 25.25 -12.74 -6.98
CA PRO A 189 24.91 -13.83 -6.09
C PRO A 189 26.02 -13.95 -5.03
N VAL A 190 25.61 -13.92 -3.78
CA VAL A 190 26.55 -14.13 -2.66
C VAL A 190 26.93 -15.61 -2.69
N GLU A 191 28.21 -15.92 -2.90
CA GLU A 191 28.70 -17.29 -2.72
C GLU A 191 28.39 -17.74 -1.29
N ALA A 192 27.86 -18.94 -1.16
CA ALA A 192 27.60 -19.50 0.16
C ALA A 192 28.92 -19.65 0.91
N GLY A 193 29.11 -18.84 1.93
CA GLY A 193 30.25 -18.93 2.84
C GLY A 193 30.10 -20.07 3.86
N GLU A 194 30.93 -20.05 4.89
CA GLU A 194 30.80 -20.97 6.02
C GLU A 194 29.41 -20.84 6.68
N VAL A 195 28.85 -21.96 7.11
CA VAL A 195 27.59 -21.99 7.85
C VAL A 195 27.79 -21.28 9.19
N VAL A 196 27.23 -20.11 9.33
CA VAL A 196 27.34 -19.29 10.55
C VAL A 196 26.35 -19.77 11.62
N LEU A 197 25.21 -20.31 11.19
CA LEU A 197 24.18 -20.84 12.09
C LEU A 197 23.49 -22.03 11.42
N SER A 198 23.49 -23.20 12.12
CA SER A 198 22.68 -24.34 11.77
C SER A 198 21.65 -24.55 12.86
N VAL A 199 20.38 -24.69 12.48
CA VAL A 199 19.28 -24.94 13.40
C VAL A 199 18.65 -26.26 12.99
N GLU A 200 18.80 -27.28 13.85
CA GLU A 200 18.24 -28.64 13.65
C GLU A 200 17.23 -28.89 14.77
N ASP A 201 16.07 -29.43 14.40
CA ASP A 201 15.01 -29.87 15.31
C ASP A 201 14.58 -28.81 16.38
N MET A 202 14.53 -27.53 16.02
CA MET A 202 14.14 -26.48 16.94
C MET A 202 12.66 -26.60 17.32
N THR A 203 12.41 -26.81 18.62
CA THR A 203 11.06 -26.84 19.19
C THR A 203 10.88 -25.67 20.14
N LYS A 204 9.81 -24.89 19.99
CA LYS A 204 9.42 -23.83 20.92
C LYS A 204 8.11 -24.18 21.61
N HIS A 205 8.15 -24.27 22.93
CA HIS A 205 6.95 -24.44 23.74
C HIS A 205 6.44 -23.07 24.21
N TYR A 206 5.15 -22.82 24.03
CA TYR A 206 4.45 -21.67 24.61
C TYR A 206 3.69 -22.18 25.83
N VAL A 207 3.96 -21.61 26.99
CA VAL A 207 3.14 -21.83 28.19
C VAL A 207 1.87 -21.00 28.01
N ILE A 208 0.74 -21.66 27.81
CA ILE A 208 -0.57 -21.03 27.86
C ILE A 208 -0.97 -21.07 29.33
N ASP A 209 -1.00 -19.91 29.97
CA ASP A 209 -1.55 -19.78 31.32
C ASP A 209 -3.09 -19.86 31.19
N ASP A 210 -3.62 -21.05 31.44
CA ASP A 210 -5.05 -21.27 31.59
C ASP A 210 -5.46 -20.56 32.88
N GLY A 211 -5.72 -19.24 32.76
CA GLY A 211 -6.23 -18.43 33.87
C GLY A 211 -7.46 -19.12 34.45
N GLY A 212 -7.26 -19.91 35.49
CA GLY A 212 -8.31 -20.64 36.18
C GLY A 212 -9.37 -19.65 36.61
N LEU A 213 -10.58 -19.84 36.11
CA LEU A 213 -11.77 -19.17 36.58
C LEU A 213 -11.95 -19.58 38.06
N LEU A 214 -11.56 -18.70 38.96
CA LEU A 214 -12.01 -18.82 40.36
C LEU A 214 -13.51 -18.54 40.37
N VAL A 215 -14.28 -19.59 40.57
CA VAL A 215 -15.70 -19.53 40.87
C VAL A 215 -15.90 -18.87 42.27
#